data_54f995d887e6dd00f63f2bf2733bc012
#
_entry.id   54f995d887e6dd00f63f2bf2733bc012
#
_cell.length_a   1.000
_cell.length_b   1.000
_cell.length_c   1.000
_cell.angle_alpha   90.00
_cell.angle_beta   90.00
_cell.angle_gamma   90.00
#
_symmetry.space_group_name_H-M   'P 1'
#
loop_
_entity.id
_entity.type
_entity.pdbx_description
1 polymer ?
#
loop_
_entity_poly.entity_id
_entity_poly.type
_entity_poly.pdbx_seq_one_letter_code
_entity_poly.pdbx_strand_id
1 'polypeptide(L)'
;MIPREILKKIRQIEIRTNRIVTETLAGAYHSVFKGQGMNFDEVREYQPGDDVRAIDWNVTARMNHPFIKKFVEERELTLMLIVDVSGSGLFGSQGQSKRELAAEIASVLAFSAIRNNDKVGLILFSDDVEKFIPPRKGRSHVLRVIREVLYFEPQRRGTDLNRALEFFLRVQSHKAIGVIVSDFLGAAPGSGAGAGRARRTVPGGETRPPAAPAAGPRPPARSHMLLLESLAQASFTMLRQANRKHDLVAVQVTDPRELELPDLGRLVFQDAETGEIVEVNTGDARKRQAFAERQARSQEQLDRLFRRVGIDAIQLHTNQDYSAALTRFFETREKRRLRG
;
A
#
# COMPACT_ATOMS: atom_id res chain seq x y z
N MET A 1 27.41 -5.03 10.28
CA MET A 1 27.46 -6.40 9.69
C MET A 1 26.04 -6.95 9.71
N ILE A 2 25.53 -7.49 8.60
CA ILE A 2 24.15 -8.04 8.57
C ILE A 2 24.18 -9.42 9.23
N PRO A 3 23.29 -9.73 10.19
CA PRO A 3 23.22 -11.06 10.82
C PRO A 3 22.98 -12.15 9.77
N ARG A 4 23.60 -13.32 9.96
CA ARG A 4 23.51 -14.46 9.03
C ARG A 4 22.06 -14.95 8.85
N GLU A 5 21.24 -14.86 9.88
CA GLU A 5 19.83 -15.23 9.86
C GLU A 5 19.01 -14.37 8.89
N ILE A 6 19.29 -13.06 8.87
CA ILE A 6 18.66 -12.10 7.95
C ILE A 6 18.98 -12.48 6.50
N LEU A 7 20.25 -12.76 6.21
CA LEU A 7 20.67 -13.18 4.86
C LEU A 7 20.02 -14.51 4.45
N LYS A 8 19.88 -15.45 5.39
CA LYS A 8 19.22 -16.74 5.16
C LYS A 8 17.75 -16.53 4.82
N LYS A 9 17.03 -15.69 5.57
CA LYS A 9 15.60 -15.41 5.33
C LYS A 9 15.37 -14.70 4.00
N ILE A 10 16.18 -13.68 3.68
CA ILE A 10 16.11 -13.00 2.38
C ILE A 10 16.36 -13.98 1.23
N ARG A 11 17.34 -14.88 1.38
CA ARG A 11 17.65 -15.88 0.35
C ARG A 11 16.52 -16.91 0.19
N GLN A 12 15.87 -17.31 1.26
CA GLN A 12 14.68 -18.20 1.20
C GLN A 12 13.55 -17.53 0.45
N ILE A 13 13.26 -16.26 0.77
CA ILE A 13 12.25 -15.46 0.06
C ILE A 13 12.63 -15.34 -1.42
N GLU A 14 13.87 -15.02 -1.74
CA GLU A 14 14.34 -14.92 -3.11
C GLU A 14 14.13 -16.22 -3.91
N ILE A 15 14.51 -17.37 -3.34
CA ILE A 15 14.37 -18.68 -4.01
C ILE A 15 12.89 -18.99 -4.24
N ARG A 16 12.04 -18.83 -3.22
CA ARG A 16 10.59 -19.07 -3.32
C ARG A 16 9.94 -18.15 -4.35
N THR A 17 10.29 -16.88 -4.30
CA THR A 17 9.76 -15.84 -5.19
C THR A 17 10.16 -16.06 -6.63
N ASN A 18 11.44 -16.36 -6.90
CA ASN A 18 11.92 -16.63 -8.25
C ASN A 18 11.19 -17.80 -8.90
N ARG A 19 10.84 -18.83 -8.13
CA ARG A 19 10.04 -19.94 -8.62
C ARG A 19 8.65 -19.47 -9.06
N ILE A 20 7.94 -18.72 -8.22
CA ILE A 20 6.60 -18.18 -8.51
C ILE A 20 6.66 -17.28 -9.75
N VAL A 21 7.65 -16.37 -9.80
CA VAL A 21 7.82 -15.44 -10.94
C VAL A 21 8.10 -16.21 -12.24
N THR A 22 8.88 -17.28 -12.17
CA THR A 22 9.24 -18.06 -13.36
C THR A 22 8.07 -18.92 -13.85
N GLU A 23 7.39 -19.60 -12.95
CA GLU A 23 6.33 -20.56 -13.27
C GLU A 23 4.99 -19.88 -13.60
N THR A 24 4.68 -18.76 -12.93
CA THR A 24 3.31 -18.22 -12.92
C THR A 24 3.20 -16.80 -13.49
N LEU A 25 4.19 -15.93 -13.28
CA LEU A 25 4.05 -14.50 -13.52
C LEU A 25 4.91 -13.93 -14.65
N ALA A 26 5.75 -14.75 -15.30
CA ALA A 26 6.74 -14.25 -16.27
C ALA A 26 6.14 -13.47 -17.45
N GLY A 27 4.96 -13.87 -17.93
CA GLY A 27 4.24 -13.18 -19.02
C GLY A 27 3.21 -12.15 -18.50
N ALA A 28 2.55 -12.48 -17.40
CA ALA A 28 1.40 -11.73 -16.91
C ALA A 28 1.76 -10.32 -16.40
N TYR A 29 2.90 -10.14 -15.76
CA TYR A 29 3.36 -8.82 -15.30
C TYR A 29 3.52 -7.85 -16.48
N HIS A 30 4.22 -8.27 -17.54
CA HIS A 30 4.50 -7.42 -18.70
C HIS A 30 3.21 -7.06 -19.47
N SER A 31 2.29 -8.01 -19.63
CA SER A 31 1.04 -7.78 -20.36
C SER A 31 0.12 -6.82 -19.61
N VAL A 32 0.14 -6.88 -18.27
CA VAL A 32 -0.74 -6.10 -17.39
C VAL A 32 -0.27 -4.66 -17.18
N PHE A 33 1.03 -4.46 -17.03
CA PHE A 33 1.62 -3.15 -16.73
C PHE A 33 2.25 -2.45 -17.93
N LYS A 34 2.18 -3.02 -19.13
CA LYS A 34 2.70 -2.40 -20.33
C LYS A 34 2.10 -1.01 -20.53
N GLY A 35 2.91 0.01 -20.33
CA GLY A 35 2.49 1.40 -20.38
C GLY A 35 2.06 1.80 -21.79
N GLN A 36 0.95 2.51 -21.90
CA GLN A 36 0.59 3.30 -23.09
C GLN A 36 1.29 4.68 -23.02
N GLY A 37 2.53 4.74 -22.58
CA GLY A 37 3.29 5.99 -22.54
C GLY A 37 4.12 6.12 -23.80
N MET A 38 3.66 6.91 -24.76
CA MET A 38 4.55 7.45 -25.79
C MET A 38 5.22 8.69 -25.20
N ASN A 39 6.51 8.59 -24.85
CA ASN A 39 7.29 9.77 -24.52
C ASN A 39 7.84 10.39 -25.80
N PHE A 40 7.79 11.71 -25.85
CA PHE A 40 8.48 12.49 -26.86
C PHE A 40 9.98 12.20 -26.76
N ASP A 41 10.57 11.68 -27.84
CA ASP A 41 11.99 11.33 -27.90
C ASP A 41 12.78 12.47 -28.55
N GLU A 42 12.47 12.72 -29.82
CA GLU A 42 13.19 13.73 -30.63
C GLU A 42 12.30 14.30 -31.72
N VAL A 43 12.74 15.43 -32.27
CA VAL A 43 12.22 15.98 -33.51
C VAL A 43 13.24 15.70 -34.60
N ARG A 44 12.84 15.02 -35.66
CA ARG A 44 13.68 14.83 -36.85
C ARG A 44 12.99 15.36 -38.09
N GLU A 45 13.77 15.58 -39.12
CA GLU A 45 13.22 15.97 -40.42
C GLU A 45 12.29 14.89 -40.99
N TYR A 46 11.21 15.33 -41.58
CA TYR A 46 10.26 14.47 -42.27
C TYR A 46 10.93 13.76 -43.46
N GLN A 47 10.71 12.47 -43.58
CA GLN A 47 11.14 11.68 -44.74
C GLN A 47 9.90 11.15 -45.49
N PRO A 48 9.95 11.04 -46.82
CA PRO A 48 8.86 10.46 -47.58
C PRO A 48 8.52 9.06 -47.09
N GLY A 49 7.25 8.84 -46.64
CA GLY A 49 6.79 7.61 -46.04
C GLY A 49 6.44 7.73 -44.55
N ASP A 50 6.81 8.85 -43.93
CA ASP A 50 6.41 9.13 -42.54
C ASP A 50 4.92 9.53 -42.44
N ASP A 51 4.28 9.25 -41.28
CA ASP A 51 2.90 9.67 -41.05
C ASP A 51 2.81 11.21 -40.92
N VAL A 52 2.07 11.82 -41.83
CA VAL A 52 1.80 13.26 -41.87
C VAL A 52 1.18 13.78 -40.58
N ARG A 53 0.47 12.94 -39.85
CA ARG A 53 -0.15 13.29 -38.54
C ARG A 53 0.87 13.50 -37.43
N ALA A 54 2.09 12.98 -37.60
CA ALA A 54 3.19 13.16 -36.65
C ALA A 54 3.96 14.47 -36.85
N ILE A 55 3.63 15.29 -37.84
CA ILE A 55 4.31 16.58 -38.14
C ILE A 55 4.10 17.53 -36.94
N ASP A 56 5.22 18.08 -36.43
CA ASP A 56 5.19 19.19 -35.49
C ASP A 56 5.14 20.51 -36.24
N TRP A 57 3.93 21.06 -36.40
CA TRP A 57 3.72 22.30 -37.10
C TRP A 57 4.40 23.51 -36.45
N ASN A 58 4.65 23.48 -35.12
CA ASN A 58 5.35 24.57 -34.43
C ASN A 58 6.83 24.63 -34.77
N VAL A 59 7.50 23.46 -34.82
CA VAL A 59 8.89 23.34 -35.19
C VAL A 59 9.05 23.59 -36.70
N THR A 60 8.21 23.00 -37.51
CA THR A 60 8.15 23.18 -38.96
C THR A 60 8.04 24.65 -39.33
N ALA A 61 7.19 25.43 -38.69
CA ALA A 61 7.04 26.86 -38.94
C ALA A 61 8.29 27.68 -38.59
N ARG A 62 9.10 27.22 -37.64
CA ARG A 62 10.35 27.92 -37.25
C ARG A 62 11.55 27.56 -38.11
N MET A 63 11.59 26.33 -38.60
CA MET A 63 12.73 25.79 -39.30
C MET A 63 12.57 25.80 -40.81
N ASN A 64 11.39 26.14 -41.35
CA ASN A 64 11.05 26.17 -42.79
C ASN A 64 11.15 24.80 -43.51
N HIS A 65 11.27 23.73 -42.76
CA HIS A 65 11.28 22.36 -43.25
C HIS A 65 10.35 21.51 -42.39
N PRO A 66 9.66 20.51 -42.96
CA PRO A 66 8.76 19.66 -42.16
C PRO A 66 9.53 18.79 -41.18
N PHE A 67 9.12 18.85 -39.90
CA PHE A 67 9.65 18.04 -38.82
C PHE A 67 8.59 17.16 -38.26
N ILE A 68 8.92 15.92 -37.89
CA ILE A 68 8.04 14.99 -37.20
C ILE A 68 8.47 14.80 -35.74
N LYS A 69 7.47 14.63 -34.90
CA LYS A 69 7.65 14.15 -33.49
C LYS A 69 7.85 12.65 -33.53
N LYS A 70 9.03 12.22 -33.17
CA LYS A 70 9.27 10.80 -32.91
C LYS A 70 8.92 10.51 -31.46
N PHE A 71 8.03 9.56 -31.26
CA PHE A 71 7.68 9.07 -29.95
C PHE A 71 8.31 7.70 -29.78
N VAL A 72 9.04 7.51 -28.68
CA VAL A 72 9.53 6.20 -28.28
C VAL A 72 8.61 5.65 -27.21
N GLU A 73 8.16 4.42 -27.39
CA GLU A 73 7.43 3.71 -26.36
C GLU A 73 8.38 3.58 -25.16
N GLU A 74 8.03 4.22 -24.02
CA GLU A 74 8.82 4.12 -22.80
C GLU A 74 8.71 2.68 -22.30
N ARG A 75 9.72 1.88 -22.62
CA ARG A 75 9.77 0.46 -22.26
C ARG A 75 10.11 0.22 -20.79
N GLU A 76 10.57 1.26 -20.09
CA GLU A 76 10.99 1.16 -18.70
C GLU A 76 9.92 1.70 -17.77
N LEU A 77 9.25 0.79 -17.08
CA LEU A 77 8.31 1.18 -16.03
C LEU A 77 9.03 1.42 -14.70
N THR A 78 8.42 2.20 -13.85
CA THR A 78 8.83 2.35 -12.45
C THR A 78 7.79 1.71 -11.55
N LEU A 79 8.20 0.69 -10.81
CA LEU A 79 7.43 0.09 -9.75
C LEU A 79 7.79 0.77 -8.43
N MET A 80 6.83 1.45 -7.80
CA MET A 80 6.99 2.03 -6.47
C MET A 80 6.21 1.20 -5.45
N LEU A 81 6.93 0.54 -4.57
CA LEU A 81 6.36 -0.17 -3.43
C LEU A 81 6.11 0.84 -2.29
N ILE A 82 4.89 0.94 -1.82
CA ILE A 82 4.45 1.83 -0.74
C ILE A 82 3.96 0.92 0.38
N VAL A 83 4.83 0.64 1.36
CA VAL A 83 4.61 -0.42 2.35
C VAL A 83 4.40 0.18 3.73
N ASP A 84 3.30 -0.20 4.33
CA ASP A 84 2.97 0.10 5.70
C ASP A 84 3.88 -0.69 6.65
N VAL A 85 4.54 0.02 7.56
CA VAL A 85 5.41 -0.55 8.59
C VAL A 85 4.92 -0.22 10.01
N SER A 86 3.66 0.20 10.14
CA SER A 86 3.02 0.47 11.43
C SER A 86 3.07 -0.73 12.39
N GLY A 87 2.70 -0.50 13.64
CA GLY A 87 2.73 -1.53 14.68
C GLY A 87 1.90 -2.76 14.37
N SER A 88 0.78 -2.60 13.65
CA SER A 88 -0.11 -3.68 13.24
C SER A 88 0.55 -4.72 12.32
N GLY A 89 1.57 -4.32 11.54
CA GLY A 89 2.31 -5.21 10.63
C GLY A 89 3.07 -6.35 11.32
N LEU A 90 3.39 -6.20 12.61
CA LEU A 90 4.07 -7.24 13.39
C LEU A 90 3.14 -8.37 13.83
N PHE A 91 1.83 -8.17 13.73
CA PHE A 91 0.85 -9.18 14.10
C PHE A 91 0.88 -10.38 13.14
N GLY A 92 0.77 -11.57 13.70
CA GLY A 92 0.64 -12.82 12.97
C GLY A 92 0.27 -13.96 13.91
N SER A 93 -0.86 -14.63 13.64
CA SER A 93 -1.45 -15.64 14.54
C SER A 93 -0.94 -17.06 14.32
N GLN A 94 -0.29 -17.35 13.19
CA GLN A 94 0.05 -18.71 12.77
C GLN A 94 1.46 -18.82 12.13
N GLY A 95 2.47 -18.23 12.77
CA GLY A 95 3.87 -18.40 12.37
C GLY A 95 4.38 -17.48 11.27
N GLN A 96 3.53 -16.76 10.55
CA GLN A 96 3.90 -15.71 9.59
C GLN A 96 3.25 -14.40 10.00
N SER A 97 4.04 -13.32 10.12
CA SER A 97 3.53 -11.98 10.37
C SER A 97 3.02 -11.31 9.08
N LYS A 98 2.15 -10.31 9.21
CA LYS A 98 1.70 -9.49 8.06
C LYS A 98 2.90 -8.83 7.37
N ARG A 99 3.91 -8.40 8.13
CA ARG A 99 5.15 -7.83 7.58
C ARG A 99 5.93 -8.83 6.73
N GLU A 100 6.00 -10.09 7.14
CA GLU A 100 6.67 -11.14 6.36
C GLU A 100 5.91 -11.42 5.06
N LEU A 101 4.58 -11.48 5.12
CA LEU A 101 3.76 -11.61 3.92
C LEU A 101 3.91 -10.40 3.00
N ALA A 102 3.88 -9.17 3.54
CA ALA A 102 4.13 -7.94 2.77
C ALA A 102 5.48 -7.96 2.07
N ALA A 103 6.54 -8.44 2.75
CA ALA A 103 7.87 -8.57 2.16
C ALA A 103 7.94 -9.66 1.07
N GLU A 104 7.24 -10.77 1.23
CA GLU A 104 7.15 -11.79 0.19
C GLU A 104 6.47 -11.24 -1.07
N ILE A 105 5.34 -10.55 -0.92
CA ILE A 105 4.62 -9.93 -2.04
C ILE A 105 5.46 -8.83 -2.71
N ALA A 106 6.06 -7.94 -1.91
CA ALA A 106 6.98 -6.93 -2.43
C ALA A 106 8.13 -7.56 -3.23
N SER A 107 8.63 -8.71 -2.77
CA SER A 107 9.68 -9.47 -3.45
C SER A 107 9.21 -10.03 -4.80
N VAL A 108 8.02 -10.64 -4.84
CA VAL A 108 7.43 -11.18 -6.08
C VAL A 108 7.30 -10.09 -7.13
N LEU A 109 6.73 -8.95 -6.75
CA LEU A 109 6.52 -7.83 -7.65
C LEU A 109 7.84 -7.18 -8.09
N ALA A 110 8.79 -7.00 -7.16
CA ALA A 110 10.09 -6.42 -7.45
C ALA A 110 10.95 -7.31 -8.36
N PHE A 111 10.96 -8.63 -8.14
CA PHE A 111 11.67 -9.55 -9.03
C PHE A 111 11.00 -9.66 -10.40
N SER A 112 9.66 -9.59 -10.48
CA SER A 112 8.95 -9.50 -11.75
C SER A 112 9.32 -8.23 -12.51
N ALA A 113 9.41 -7.08 -11.83
CA ALA A 113 9.79 -5.81 -12.42
C ALA A 113 11.22 -5.84 -13.02
N ILE A 114 12.22 -6.31 -12.25
CA ILE A 114 13.59 -6.32 -12.76
C ILE A 114 13.82 -7.34 -13.89
N ARG A 115 13.04 -8.42 -13.97
CA ARG A 115 13.06 -9.33 -15.14
C ARG A 115 12.60 -8.63 -16.41
N ASN A 116 11.70 -7.64 -16.29
CA ASN A 116 11.23 -6.81 -17.40
C ASN A 116 12.09 -5.55 -17.58
N ASN A 117 13.25 -5.47 -16.91
CA ASN A 117 14.16 -4.33 -16.94
C ASN A 117 13.58 -3.03 -16.37
N ASP A 118 12.57 -3.12 -15.50
CA ASP A 118 11.92 -2.00 -14.84
C ASP A 118 12.71 -1.52 -13.61
N LYS A 119 12.43 -0.28 -13.17
CA LYS A 119 13.00 0.31 -11.96
C LYS A 119 12.10 0.00 -10.75
N VAL A 120 12.70 -0.30 -9.61
CA VAL A 120 11.99 -0.56 -8.35
C VAL A 120 12.40 0.45 -7.31
N GLY A 121 11.43 1.13 -6.70
CA GLY A 121 11.59 2.03 -5.56
C GLY A 121 10.77 1.57 -4.36
N LEU A 122 11.03 2.18 -3.19
CA LEU A 122 10.35 1.84 -1.94
C LEU A 122 10.04 3.10 -1.14
N ILE A 123 8.84 3.17 -0.62
CA ILE A 123 8.40 4.11 0.42
C ILE A 123 7.91 3.26 1.60
N LEU A 124 8.56 3.36 2.75
CA LEU A 124 8.06 2.82 4.01
C LEU A 124 7.37 3.95 4.77
N PHE A 125 6.19 3.68 5.28
CA PHE A 125 5.40 4.66 6.00
C PHE A 125 4.74 4.08 7.25
N SER A 126 4.49 4.96 8.20
CA SER A 126 3.69 4.79 9.40
C SER A 126 2.76 6.02 9.52
N ASP A 127 2.79 6.78 10.60
CA ASP A 127 2.16 8.13 10.69
C ASP A 127 2.78 9.15 9.74
N ASP A 128 3.97 8.84 9.23
CA ASP A 128 4.72 9.66 8.29
C ASP A 128 5.57 8.77 7.40
N VAL A 129 6.25 9.36 6.40
CA VAL A 129 7.23 8.64 5.60
C VAL A 129 8.48 8.37 6.43
N GLU A 130 8.72 7.11 6.75
CA GLU A 130 9.85 6.65 7.54
C GLU A 130 11.12 6.48 6.69
N LYS A 131 10.95 5.98 5.47
CA LYS A 131 12.08 5.73 4.57
C LYS A 131 11.69 5.79 3.11
N PHE A 132 12.57 6.39 2.31
CA PHE A 132 12.46 6.40 0.86
C PHE A 132 13.72 5.80 0.22
N ILE A 133 13.52 4.88 -0.70
CA ILE A 133 14.56 4.34 -1.58
C ILE A 133 14.20 4.67 -3.01
N PRO A 134 14.99 5.51 -3.70
CA PRO A 134 14.69 5.94 -5.05
C PRO A 134 14.70 4.75 -6.03
N PRO A 135 13.90 4.82 -7.11
CA PRO A 135 13.80 3.76 -8.09
C PRO A 135 15.14 3.48 -8.79
N ARG A 136 15.59 2.24 -8.73
CA ARG A 136 16.80 1.75 -9.42
C ARG A 136 16.57 0.34 -9.95
N LYS A 137 17.41 -0.06 -10.89
CA LYS A 137 17.44 -1.41 -11.45
C LYS A 137 18.42 -2.30 -10.70
N GLY A 138 18.30 -3.59 -10.93
CA GLY A 138 19.27 -4.59 -10.55
C GLY A 138 18.93 -5.37 -9.29
N ARG A 139 19.38 -6.62 -9.29
CA ARG A 139 19.10 -7.60 -8.24
C ARG A 139 19.56 -7.14 -6.85
N SER A 140 20.75 -6.57 -6.75
CA SER A 140 21.29 -6.09 -5.47
C SER A 140 20.43 -4.98 -4.85
N HIS A 141 19.85 -4.12 -5.70
CA HIS A 141 18.94 -3.08 -5.27
C HIS A 141 17.62 -3.67 -4.74
N VAL A 142 17.04 -4.64 -5.44
CA VAL A 142 15.82 -5.34 -4.98
C VAL A 142 16.06 -6.08 -3.67
N LEU A 143 17.18 -6.77 -3.51
CA LEU A 143 17.53 -7.41 -2.23
C LEU A 143 17.65 -6.40 -1.08
N ARG A 144 18.16 -5.19 -1.35
CA ARG A 144 18.15 -4.08 -0.39
C ARG A 144 16.72 -3.66 -0.03
N VAL A 145 15.84 -3.49 -1.02
CA VAL A 145 14.42 -3.15 -0.82
C VAL A 145 13.74 -4.18 0.07
N ILE A 146 13.90 -5.47 -0.23
CA ILE A 146 13.32 -6.57 0.56
C ILE A 146 13.81 -6.56 2.01
N ARG A 147 15.11 -6.35 2.21
CA ARG A 147 15.69 -6.24 3.55
C ARG A 147 15.05 -5.11 4.34
N GLU A 148 14.88 -3.95 3.72
CA GLU A 148 14.27 -2.81 4.40
C GLU A 148 12.81 -3.09 4.78
N VAL A 149 12.02 -3.72 3.92
CA VAL A 149 10.64 -4.09 4.27
C VAL A 149 10.60 -5.04 5.46
N LEU A 150 11.49 -6.04 5.52
CA LEU A 150 11.50 -7.05 6.58
C LEU A 150 11.96 -6.53 7.94
N TYR A 151 13.01 -5.70 7.94
CA TYR A 151 13.78 -5.41 9.15
C TYR A 151 13.86 -3.93 9.51
N PHE A 152 13.12 -3.10 8.80
CA PHE A 152 13.02 -1.70 9.18
C PHE A 152 12.25 -1.55 10.50
N GLU A 153 12.84 -0.86 11.45
CA GLU A 153 12.20 -0.52 12.72
C GLU A 153 11.61 0.88 12.63
N PRO A 154 10.28 1.02 12.58
CA PRO A 154 9.64 2.33 12.47
C PRO A 154 9.81 3.11 13.78
N GLN A 155 9.96 4.42 13.66
CA GLN A 155 10.01 5.31 14.80
C GLN A 155 8.62 5.61 15.37
N ARG A 156 7.60 5.45 14.54
CA ARG A 156 6.20 5.71 14.87
C ARG A 156 5.37 4.43 14.69
N ARG A 157 4.21 4.37 15.35
CA ARG A 157 3.40 3.16 15.40
C ARG A 157 2.07 3.24 14.66
N GLY A 158 1.55 4.44 14.44
CA GLY A 158 0.29 4.66 13.75
C GLY A 158 0.39 4.56 12.24
N THR A 159 -0.70 4.84 11.53
CA THR A 159 -0.80 4.71 10.07
C THR A 159 -1.44 5.95 9.45
N ASP A 160 -0.72 6.65 8.54
CA ASP A 160 -1.26 7.74 7.72
C ASP A 160 -0.92 7.54 6.23
N LEU A 161 -1.84 6.90 5.51
CA LEU A 161 -1.69 6.64 4.08
C LEU A 161 -1.67 7.95 3.25
N ASN A 162 -2.34 9.01 3.69
CA ASN A 162 -2.39 10.26 2.93
C ASN A 162 -1.00 10.89 2.79
N ARG A 163 -0.23 10.91 3.87
CA ARG A 163 1.16 11.41 3.85
C ARG A 163 2.05 10.59 2.92
N ALA A 164 1.89 9.27 2.92
CA ALA A 164 2.62 8.40 2.00
C ALA A 164 2.28 8.70 0.54
N LEU A 165 0.99 8.90 0.22
CA LEU A 165 0.53 9.23 -1.13
C LEU A 165 0.96 10.65 -1.55
N GLU A 166 0.90 11.65 -0.68
CA GLU A 166 1.42 12.99 -0.95
C GLU A 166 2.91 12.96 -1.28
N PHE A 167 3.68 12.22 -0.49
CA PHE A 167 5.10 12.05 -0.75
C PHE A 167 5.35 11.33 -2.07
N PHE A 168 4.61 10.26 -2.37
CA PHE A 168 4.71 9.54 -3.64
C PHE A 168 4.45 10.46 -4.83
N LEU A 169 3.38 11.25 -4.79
CA LEU A 169 3.03 12.22 -5.83
C LEU A 169 4.11 13.29 -6.05
N ARG A 170 4.83 13.66 -4.97
CA ARG A 170 5.92 14.65 -5.00
C ARG A 170 7.19 14.10 -5.61
N VAL A 171 7.59 12.87 -5.20
CA VAL A 171 8.88 12.28 -5.64
C VAL A 171 8.80 11.62 -7.01
N GLN A 172 7.59 11.22 -7.43
CA GLN A 172 7.39 10.55 -8.72
C GLN A 172 6.70 11.49 -9.71
N SER A 173 7.49 12.10 -10.60
CA SER A 173 6.99 13.03 -11.62
C SER A 173 6.35 12.31 -12.81
N HIS A 174 6.97 11.22 -13.27
CA HIS A 174 6.50 10.40 -14.39
C HIS A 174 5.49 9.35 -13.95
N LYS A 175 4.68 8.86 -14.89
CA LYS A 175 3.74 7.77 -14.62
C LYS A 175 4.47 6.54 -14.08
N ALA A 176 3.98 5.98 -12.99
CA ALA A 176 4.55 4.81 -12.33
C ALA A 176 3.45 3.85 -11.88
N ILE A 177 3.83 2.63 -11.57
CA ILE A 177 2.98 1.66 -10.89
C ILE A 177 3.22 1.86 -9.40
N GLY A 178 2.19 2.25 -8.65
CA GLY A 178 2.24 2.35 -7.20
C GLY A 178 1.54 1.16 -6.56
N VAL A 179 2.28 0.31 -5.86
CA VAL A 179 1.70 -0.81 -5.11
C VAL A 179 1.68 -0.47 -3.62
N ILE A 180 0.49 -0.28 -3.10
CA ILE A 180 0.25 0.02 -1.68
C ILE A 180 0.04 -1.30 -0.96
N VAL A 181 0.89 -1.63 0.01
CA VAL A 181 0.78 -2.84 0.83
C VAL A 181 0.49 -2.41 2.27
N SER A 182 -0.72 -2.65 2.74
CA SER A 182 -1.20 -2.28 4.09
C SER A 182 -2.35 -3.20 4.51
N ASP A 183 -2.70 -3.22 5.76
CA ASP A 183 -3.95 -3.80 6.25
C ASP A 183 -5.14 -2.85 6.08
N PHE A 184 -4.88 -1.58 5.80
CA PHE A 184 -5.86 -0.50 5.63
C PHE A 184 -6.80 -0.30 6.85
N LEU A 185 -6.41 -0.79 8.02
CA LEU A 185 -7.23 -0.68 9.23
C LEU A 185 -7.38 0.77 9.69
N GLY A 186 -6.38 1.61 9.49
CA GLY A 186 -6.42 3.05 9.78
C GLY A 186 -7.23 3.88 8.78
N ALA A 187 -7.53 3.34 7.58
CA ALA A 187 -8.31 4.01 6.55
C ALA A 187 -9.83 3.84 6.71
N ALA A 188 -10.27 2.92 7.59
CA ALA A 188 -11.69 2.71 7.85
C ALA A 188 -12.27 3.86 8.68
N PRO A 189 -13.45 4.40 8.31
CA PRO A 189 -14.13 5.42 9.12
C PRO A 189 -14.53 4.82 10.47
N GLY A 190 -13.74 5.05 11.52
CA GLY A 190 -14.01 4.55 12.87
C GLY A 190 -12.78 4.26 13.74
N SER A 191 -11.59 4.14 13.17
CA SER A 191 -10.36 3.94 13.94
C SER A 191 -9.65 5.28 14.20
N GLY A 192 -10.28 6.18 14.94
CA GLY A 192 -9.69 7.46 15.29
C GLY A 192 -8.73 7.31 16.46
N ALA A 193 -7.43 7.29 16.20
CA ALA A 193 -6.42 7.56 17.20
C ALA A 193 -6.61 9.00 17.71
N GLY A 194 -6.98 9.16 18.98
CA GLY A 194 -7.04 10.45 19.65
C GLY A 194 -5.67 11.10 19.66
N ALA A 195 -5.50 12.19 18.93
CA ALA A 195 -4.33 13.03 19.02
C ALA A 195 -4.19 13.56 20.45
N GLY A 196 -3.36 12.90 21.25
CA GLY A 196 -2.96 13.30 22.57
C GLY A 196 -2.19 14.61 22.51
N ARG A 197 -2.87 15.74 22.70
CA ARG A 197 -2.23 17.02 22.99
C ARG A 197 -1.50 16.87 24.32
N ALA A 198 -0.17 16.82 24.26
CA ALA A 198 0.68 16.89 25.44
C ALA A 198 0.33 18.15 26.25
N ARG A 199 -0.37 17.96 27.35
CA ARG A 199 -0.55 18.99 28.39
C ARG A 199 0.77 19.14 29.12
N ARG A 200 1.37 20.29 28.95
CA ARG A 200 2.49 20.78 29.75
C ARG A 200 2.02 20.87 31.20
N THR A 201 2.48 20.00 32.08
CA THR A 201 2.25 20.08 33.53
C THR A 201 3.10 21.19 34.11
N VAL A 202 2.42 22.14 34.76
CA VAL A 202 3.02 23.10 35.69
C VAL A 202 2.82 22.51 37.10
N PRO A 203 3.84 22.47 37.95
CA PRO A 203 3.70 21.94 39.30
C PRO A 203 3.17 23.02 40.27
N GLY A 204 2.24 22.62 41.12
CA GLY A 204 1.90 23.40 42.34
C GLY A 204 0.39 23.52 42.60
N GLY A 205 -0.08 22.98 43.73
CA GLY A 205 -1.32 23.39 44.40
C GLY A 205 -2.34 22.29 44.62
N GLU A 206 -2.33 21.71 45.81
CA GLU A 206 -3.38 20.86 46.39
C GLU A 206 -4.70 21.61 46.49
N THR A 207 -5.81 21.01 46.04
CA THR A 207 -7.10 21.00 46.72
C THR A 207 -8.03 20.00 46.06
N ARG A 208 -8.54 19.09 46.87
CA ARG A 208 -9.48 18.03 46.51
C ARG A 208 -10.91 18.58 46.57
N PRO A 209 -11.69 18.50 45.50
CA PRO A 209 -13.14 18.63 45.58
C PRO A 209 -13.86 17.28 45.54
N PRO A 210 -15.12 17.21 45.97
CA PRO A 210 -15.83 15.98 46.30
C PRO A 210 -16.30 15.18 45.09
N ALA A 211 -16.46 13.88 45.29
CA ALA A 211 -16.89 12.89 44.31
C ALA A 211 -18.27 13.24 43.71
N ALA A 212 -18.31 13.36 42.37
CA ALA A 212 -19.54 13.41 41.60
C ALA A 212 -19.95 12.00 41.15
N PRO A 213 -21.24 11.71 40.98
CA PRO A 213 -21.76 10.38 40.69
C PRO A 213 -21.37 9.91 39.28
N ALA A 214 -21.13 8.60 39.17
CA ALA A 214 -20.74 7.92 37.94
C ALA A 214 -21.73 8.19 36.80
N ALA A 215 -21.26 8.97 35.79
CA ALA A 215 -21.99 9.14 34.55
C ALA A 215 -21.72 7.93 33.66
N GLY A 216 -22.75 7.22 33.23
CA GLY A 216 -22.70 6.13 32.27
C GLY A 216 -22.08 6.59 30.94
N PRO A 217 -21.68 5.64 30.06
CA PRO A 217 -20.97 5.96 28.83
C PRO A 217 -21.79 6.90 27.94
N ARG A 218 -21.29 8.12 27.76
CA ARG A 218 -21.89 9.09 26.83
C ARG A 218 -21.70 8.59 25.41
N PRO A 219 -22.72 8.62 24.54
CA PRO A 219 -22.56 8.33 23.13
C PRO A 219 -21.57 9.32 22.49
N PRO A 220 -20.75 8.91 21.52
CA PRO A 220 -19.76 9.79 20.89
C PRO A 220 -20.47 11.00 20.26
N ALA A 221 -19.96 12.18 20.58
CA ALA A 221 -20.54 13.44 20.13
C ALA A 221 -20.54 13.51 18.60
N ARG A 222 -21.57 14.14 18.01
CA ARG A 222 -21.72 14.38 16.56
C ARG A 222 -20.45 14.96 15.89
N SER A 223 -19.65 15.72 16.64
CA SER A 223 -18.38 16.27 16.16
C SER A 223 -17.32 15.20 15.82
N HIS A 224 -17.29 14.07 16.51
CA HIS A 224 -16.35 12.99 16.25
C HIS A 224 -16.71 12.23 14.96
N MET A 225 -17.99 12.08 14.69
CA MET A 225 -18.48 11.43 13.46
C MET A 225 -18.18 12.27 12.22
N LEU A 226 -18.32 13.58 12.30
CA LEU A 226 -17.99 14.53 11.22
C LEU A 226 -16.48 14.57 10.91
N LEU A 227 -15.63 14.43 11.94
CA LEU A 227 -14.17 14.36 11.76
C LEU A 227 -13.76 13.06 11.06
N LEU A 228 -14.37 11.92 11.41
CA LEU A 228 -14.11 10.63 10.77
C LEU A 228 -14.56 10.60 9.31
N GLU A 229 -15.71 11.20 9.00
CA GLU A 229 -16.17 11.36 7.61
C GLU A 229 -15.23 12.26 6.79
N SER A 230 -14.69 13.32 7.40
CA SER A 230 -13.74 14.20 6.71
C SER A 230 -12.39 13.54 6.42
N LEU A 231 -11.88 12.70 7.33
CA LEU A 231 -10.64 11.93 7.13
C LEU A 231 -10.81 10.87 6.04
N ALA A 232 -11.93 10.15 6.04
CA ALA A 232 -12.26 9.20 4.98
C ALA A 232 -12.39 9.90 3.61
N GLN A 233 -12.95 11.10 3.58
CA GLN A 233 -13.06 11.92 2.37
C GLN A 233 -11.69 12.41 1.87
N ALA A 234 -10.78 12.77 2.78
CA ALA A 234 -9.41 13.17 2.43
C ALA A 234 -8.64 11.99 1.81
N SER A 235 -8.71 10.81 2.41
CA SER A 235 -8.07 9.59 1.88
C SER A 235 -8.63 9.21 0.50
N PHE A 236 -9.94 9.32 0.29
CA PHE A 236 -10.56 9.13 -1.01
C PHE A 236 -10.01 10.08 -2.07
N THR A 237 -9.87 11.36 -1.72
CA THR A 237 -9.37 12.39 -2.65
C THR A 237 -7.91 12.13 -3.04
N MET A 238 -7.06 11.80 -2.06
CA MET A 238 -5.65 11.49 -2.30
C MET A 238 -5.45 10.22 -3.14
N LEU A 239 -6.16 9.14 -2.83
CA LEU A 239 -6.16 7.91 -3.64
C LEU A 239 -6.60 8.19 -5.08
N ARG A 240 -7.67 8.95 -5.27
CA ARG A 240 -8.15 9.33 -6.60
C ARG A 240 -7.15 10.18 -7.37
N GLN A 241 -6.51 11.15 -6.71
CA GLN A 241 -5.49 11.98 -7.33
C GLN A 241 -4.27 11.15 -7.74
N ALA A 242 -3.81 10.27 -6.86
CA ALA A 242 -2.69 9.39 -7.14
C ALA A 242 -3.00 8.39 -8.27
N ASN A 243 -4.22 7.81 -8.29
CA ASN A 243 -4.63 6.88 -9.35
C ASN A 243 -4.85 7.56 -10.72
N ARG A 244 -5.09 8.88 -10.74
CA ARG A 244 -5.15 9.65 -12.00
C ARG A 244 -3.77 9.85 -12.63
N LYS A 245 -2.74 10.06 -11.80
CA LYS A 245 -1.37 10.32 -12.26
C LYS A 245 -0.57 9.03 -12.48
N HIS A 246 -0.82 8.03 -11.65
CA HIS A 246 -0.10 6.76 -11.61
C HIS A 246 -1.09 5.60 -11.74
N ASP A 247 -0.59 4.40 -11.91
CA ASP A 247 -1.38 3.17 -11.89
C ASP A 247 -1.28 2.56 -10.49
N LEU A 248 -2.35 2.67 -9.68
CA LEU A 248 -2.35 2.19 -8.31
C LEU A 248 -2.93 0.78 -8.20
N VAL A 249 -2.27 -0.02 -7.40
CA VAL A 249 -2.73 -1.35 -6.95
C VAL A 249 -2.71 -1.37 -5.43
N ALA A 250 -3.81 -1.76 -4.82
CA ALA A 250 -3.90 -1.98 -3.38
C ALA A 250 -3.70 -3.47 -3.07
N VAL A 251 -2.78 -3.77 -2.16
CA VAL A 251 -2.56 -5.11 -1.62
C VAL A 251 -2.92 -5.07 -0.15
N GLN A 252 -4.07 -5.61 0.17
CA GLN A 252 -4.53 -5.72 1.55
C GLN A 252 -3.98 -6.99 2.17
N VAL A 253 -3.28 -6.84 3.30
CA VAL A 253 -2.71 -7.95 4.06
C VAL A 253 -3.43 -8.05 5.39
N THR A 254 -4.11 -9.17 5.63
CA THR A 254 -4.87 -9.40 6.87
C THR A 254 -4.48 -10.73 7.50
N ASP A 255 -4.68 -10.82 8.82
CA ASP A 255 -4.57 -12.10 9.53
C ASP A 255 -5.99 -12.65 9.80
N PRO A 256 -6.22 -13.96 9.67
CA PRO A 256 -7.53 -14.55 9.91
C PRO A 256 -8.11 -14.23 11.30
N ARG A 257 -7.24 -14.03 12.32
CA ARG A 257 -7.67 -13.67 13.67
C ARG A 257 -8.11 -12.22 13.83
N GLU A 258 -7.76 -11.37 12.87
CA GLU A 258 -8.30 -10.01 12.78
C GLU A 258 -9.70 -9.97 12.16
N LEU A 259 -10.10 -11.01 11.45
CA LEU A 259 -11.44 -11.13 10.88
C LEU A 259 -12.39 -11.86 11.82
N GLU A 260 -11.91 -12.91 12.47
CA GLU A 260 -12.71 -13.76 13.36
C GLU A 260 -11.96 -14.06 14.65
N LEU A 261 -12.56 -13.75 15.79
CA LEU A 261 -12.01 -14.09 17.10
C LEU A 261 -12.21 -15.58 17.40
N PRO A 262 -11.15 -16.28 17.86
CA PRO A 262 -11.27 -17.67 18.29
C PRO A 262 -12.00 -17.76 19.64
N ASP A 263 -12.62 -18.90 19.91
CA ASP A 263 -13.18 -19.21 21.23
C ASP A 263 -12.07 -19.69 22.18
N LEU A 264 -11.49 -18.77 22.91
CA LEU A 264 -10.38 -19.02 23.87
C LEU A 264 -10.69 -18.45 25.27
N GLY A 265 -11.95 -18.12 25.54
CA GLY A 265 -12.34 -17.52 26.81
C GLY A 265 -11.96 -16.06 26.93
N ARG A 266 -11.41 -15.65 28.07
CA ARG A 266 -10.97 -14.26 28.28
C ARG A 266 -9.57 -14.06 27.73
N LEU A 267 -9.42 -13.11 26.83
CA LEU A 267 -8.14 -12.71 26.24
C LEU A 267 -7.86 -11.25 26.54
N VAL A 268 -6.59 -10.96 26.71
CA VAL A 268 -6.08 -9.60 26.85
C VAL A 268 -5.39 -9.25 25.53
N PHE A 269 -5.90 -8.24 24.84
CA PHE A 269 -5.31 -7.71 23.63
C PHE A 269 -4.61 -6.40 23.94
N GLN A 270 -3.45 -6.22 23.34
CA GLN A 270 -2.79 -4.93 23.33
C GLN A 270 -2.87 -4.36 21.92
N ASP A 271 -3.42 -3.16 21.79
CA ASP A 271 -3.43 -2.42 20.54
C ASP A 271 -1.98 -2.07 20.16
N ALA A 272 -1.55 -2.49 18.99
CA ALA A 272 -0.18 -2.33 18.53
C ALA A 272 0.19 -0.87 18.22
N GLU A 273 -0.79 -0.02 17.90
CA GLU A 273 -0.59 1.38 17.58
C GLU A 273 -0.67 2.27 18.82
N THR A 274 -1.70 2.10 19.65
CA THR A 274 -1.93 2.94 20.83
C THR A 274 -1.29 2.40 22.10
N GLY A 275 -1.01 1.08 22.14
CA GLY A 275 -0.55 0.38 23.34
C GLY A 275 -1.64 0.14 24.37
N GLU A 276 -2.90 0.48 24.07
CA GLU A 276 -4.04 0.27 24.97
C GLU A 276 -4.28 -1.23 25.19
N ILE A 277 -4.56 -1.59 26.43
CA ILE A 277 -4.83 -2.97 26.81
C ILE A 277 -6.34 -3.14 26.99
N VAL A 278 -6.93 -4.06 26.22
CA VAL A 278 -8.37 -4.35 26.25
C VAL A 278 -8.60 -5.82 26.59
N GLU A 279 -9.38 -6.09 27.63
CA GLU A 279 -9.83 -7.44 27.95
C GLU A 279 -11.13 -7.75 27.20
N VAL A 280 -11.12 -8.84 26.44
CA VAL A 280 -12.26 -9.32 25.66
C VAL A 280 -12.59 -10.76 26.05
N ASN A 281 -13.84 -11.02 26.42
CA ASN A 281 -14.32 -12.38 26.60
C ASN A 281 -14.71 -12.97 25.24
N THR A 282 -13.83 -13.75 24.67
CA THR A 282 -14.05 -14.42 23.38
C THR A 282 -14.86 -15.70 23.49
N GLY A 283 -15.16 -16.19 24.72
CA GLY A 283 -16.12 -17.29 24.97
C GLY A 283 -17.55 -16.90 24.63
N ASP A 284 -17.88 -15.60 24.63
CA ASP A 284 -19.21 -15.09 24.28
C ASP A 284 -19.42 -15.10 22.75
N ALA A 285 -20.26 -16.01 22.28
CA ALA A 285 -20.58 -16.15 20.86
C ALA A 285 -21.16 -14.87 20.24
N ARG A 286 -21.97 -14.10 21.00
CA ARG A 286 -22.55 -12.84 20.53
C ARG A 286 -21.47 -11.79 20.27
N LYS A 287 -20.45 -11.71 21.14
CA LYS A 287 -19.32 -10.79 20.97
C LYS A 287 -18.46 -11.18 19.77
N ARG A 288 -18.20 -12.49 19.59
CA ARG A 288 -17.47 -12.97 18.41
C ARG A 288 -18.21 -12.65 17.13
N GLN A 289 -19.52 -12.91 17.08
CA GLN A 289 -20.34 -12.60 15.92
C GLN A 289 -20.36 -11.09 15.62
N ALA A 290 -20.58 -10.24 16.65
CA ALA A 290 -20.59 -8.79 16.49
C ALA A 290 -19.24 -8.26 16.00
N PHE A 291 -18.12 -8.87 16.42
CA PHE A 291 -16.79 -8.54 15.91
C PHE A 291 -16.66 -8.91 14.44
N ALA A 292 -16.98 -10.14 14.05
CA ALA A 292 -16.91 -10.61 12.66
C ALA A 292 -17.79 -9.77 11.73
N GLU A 293 -19.02 -9.44 12.15
CA GLU A 293 -19.89 -8.55 11.37
C GLU A 293 -19.32 -7.14 11.17
N ARG A 294 -18.65 -6.60 12.22
CA ARG A 294 -17.97 -5.29 12.11
C ARG A 294 -16.84 -5.35 11.10
N GLN A 295 -16.00 -6.39 11.18
CA GLN A 295 -14.89 -6.56 10.24
C GLN A 295 -15.40 -6.77 8.81
N ALA A 296 -16.42 -7.57 8.60
CA ALA A 296 -17.05 -7.76 7.29
C ALA A 296 -17.57 -6.44 6.70
N ARG A 297 -18.23 -5.60 7.51
CA ARG A 297 -18.70 -4.28 7.08
C ARG A 297 -17.54 -3.34 6.72
N SER A 298 -16.47 -3.33 7.51
CA SER A 298 -15.26 -2.54 7.25
C SER A 298 -14.64 -2.95 5.92
N GLN A 299 -14.51 -4.27 5.70
CA GLN A 299 -14.00 -4.84 4.47
C GLN A 299 -14.84 -4.43 3.24
N GLU A 300 -16.16 -4.53 3.35
CA GLU A 300 -17.06 -4.13 2.27
C GLU A 300 -16.96 -2.62 1.96
N GLN A 301 -16.81 -1.78 2.98
CA GLN A 301 -16.63 -0.34 2.81
C GLN A 301 -15.31 -0.03 2.07
N LEU A 302 -14.22 -0.72 2.42
CA LEU A 302 -12.94 -0.59 1.75
C LEU A 302 -13.01 -1.03 0.29
N ASP A 303 -13.67 -2.16 0.01
CA ASP A 303 -13.88 -2.64 -1.36
C ASP A 303 -14.71 -1.65 -2.21
N ARG A 304 -15.75 -1.07 -1.62
CA ARG A 304 -16.55 -0.01 -2.27
C ARG A 304 -15.71 1.23 -2.56
N LEU A 305 -14.81 1.60 -1.64
CA LEU A 305 -13.88 2.72 -1.81
C LEU A 305 -12.97 2.47 -3.02
N PHE A 306 -12.28 1.33 -3.07
CA PHE A 306 -11.37 0.99 -4.16
C PHE A 306 -12.09 0.95 -5.51
N ARG A 307 -13.28 0.34 -5.59
CA ARG A 307 -14.10 0.34 -6.82
C ARG A 307 -14.49 1.75 -7.27
N ARG A 308 -14.86 2.64 -6.33
CA ARG A 308 -15.22 4.03 -6.64
C ARG A 308 -14.05 4.85 -7.16
N VAL A 309 -12.84 4.59 -6.63
CA VAL A 309 -11.61 5.25 -7.09
C VAL A 309 -11.05 4.62 -8.36
N GLY A 310 -11.47 3.40 -8.70
CA GLY A 310 -10.95 2.64 -9.84
C GLY A 310 -9.58 2.02 -9.56
N ILE A 311 -9.29 1.68 -8.29
CA ILE A 311 -8.07 0.99 -7.87
C ILE A 311 -8.36 -0.50 -7.83
N ASP A 312 -7.48 -1.28 -8.45
CA ASP A 312 -7.53 -2.74 -8.34
C ASP A 312 -6.96 -3.17 -6.98
N ALA A 313 -7.70 -4.04 -6.29
CA ALA A 313 -7.32 -4.53 -4.97
C ALA A 313 -7.09 -6.03 -4.97
N ILE A 314 -6.07 -6.47 -4.22
CA ILE A 314 -5.75 -7.86 -3.94
C ILE A 314 -5.88 -8.06 -2.44
N GLN A 315 -6.66 -9.06 -2.02
CA GLN A 315 -6.80 -9.43 -0.61
C GLN A 315 -5.97 -10.68 -0.35
N LEU A 316 -5.10 -10.60 0.67
CA LEU A 316 -4.19 -11.68 1.04
C LEU A 316 -4.26 -11.92 2.54
N HIS A 317 -4.21 -13.19 2.91
CA HIS A 317 -4.24 -13.60 4.31
C HIS A 317 -2.92 -14.27 4.69
N THR A 318 -2.48 -14.05 5.93
CA THR A 318 -1.32 -14.76 6.48
C THR A 318 -1.55 -16.27 6.43
N ASN A 319 -0.48 -17.02 6.19
CA ASN A 319 -0.49 -18.49 6.07
C ASN A 319 -1.37 -19.10 4.96
N GLN A 320 -1.78 -18.28 3.99
CA GLN A 320 -2.43 -18.77 2.77
C GLN A 320 -1.49 -18.66 1.57
N ASP A 321 -1.72 -19.51 0.57
CA ASP A 321 -0.99 -19.39 -0.69
C ASP A 321 -1.48 -18.17 -1.48
N TYR A 322 -0.62 -17.19 -1.59
CA TYR A 322 -0.90 -15.95 -2.32
C TYR A 322 -0.68 -16.07 -3.84
N SER A 323 -0.06 -17.17 -4.30
CA SER A 323 0.26 -17.33 -5.73
C SER A 323 -1.00 -17.36 -6.60
N ALA A 324 -2.03 -18.10 -6.16
CA ALA A 324 -3.32 -18.16 -6.83
C ALA A 324 -4.04 -16.79 -6.87
N ALA A 325 -3.96 -16.01 -5.79
CA ALA A 325 -4.56 -14.69 -5.73
C ALA A 325 -3.87 -13.71 -6.68
N LEU A 326 -2.54 -13.71 -6.73
CA LEU A 326 -1.76 -12.91 -7.66
C LEU A 326 -2.02 -13.29 -9.11
N THR A 327 -2.04 -14.59 -9.44
CA THR A 327 -2.33 -15.06 -10.79
C THR A 327 -3.70 -14.60 -11.26
N ARG A 328 -4.73 -14.79 -10.43
CA ARG A 328 -6.09 -14.35 -10.73
C ARG A 328 -6.18 -12.83 -10.94
N PHE A 329 -5.44 -12.07 -10.15
CA PHE A 329 -5.37 -10.62 -10.30
C PHE A 329 -4.79 -10.23 -11.66
N PHE A 330 -3.63 -10.78 -12.03
CA PHE A 330 -2.99 -10.49 -13.31
C PHE A 330 -3.85 -10.90 -14.50
N GLU A 331 -4.43 -12.10 -14.49
CA GLU A 331 -5.34 -12.57 -15.54
C GLU A 331 -6.58 -11.69 -15.70
N THR A 332 -7.18 -11.29 -14.57
CA THR A 332 -8.38 -10.45 -14.59
C THR A 332 -8.08 -9.08 -15.19
N ARG A 333 -6.94 -8.51 -14.82
CA ARG A 333 -6.48 -7.21 -15.32
C ARG A 333 -6.09 -7.26 -16.79
N GLU A 334 -5.46 -8.32 -17.24
CA GLU A 334 -5.14 -8.57 -18.65
C GLU A 334 -6.44 -8.67 -19.50
N LYS A 335 -7.40 -9.45 -19.03
CA LYS A 335 -8.71 -9.59 -19.69
C LYS A 335 -9.46 -8.26 -19.82
N ARG A 336 -9.41 -7.39 -18.79
CA ARG A 336 -10.01 -6.05 -18.86
C ARG A 336 -9.33 -5.17 -19.90
N ARG A 337 -8.01 -5.24 -19.97
CA ARG A 337 -7.21 -4.46 -20.95
C ARG A 337 -7.47 -4.89 -22.39
N LEU A 338 -7.70 -6.16 -22.63
CA LEU A 338 -8.01 -6.67 -23.98
C LEU A 338 -9.43 -6.32 -24.45
N ARG A 339 -10.32 -5.91 -23.52
CA ARG A 339 -11.71 -5.55 -23.80
C ARG A 339 -11.95 -4.03 -23.94
N GLY A 340 -11.04 -3.20 -23.50
CA GLY A 340 -11.10 -1.73 -23.56
C GLY A 340 -10.12 -1.15 -24.54
#